data_5ad8c94c074817e39421aeceb67ff8b7
#
_entry.id   5ad8c94c074817e39421aeceb67ff8b7
#
_cell.length_a   1.000
_cell.length_b   1.000
_cell.length_c   1.000
_cell.angle_alpha   90.00
_cell.angle_beta   90.00
_cell.angle_gamma   90.00
#
_symmetry.space_group_name_H-M   'P 1'
#
loop_
_entity.id
_entity.type
_entity.pdbx_description
1 polymer ?
#
loop_
_entity_poly.entity_id
_entity_poly.type
_entity_poly.pdbx_seq_one_letter_code
_entity_poly.pdbx_strand_id
1 'polypeptide(L)'
;FVCDIKALYQLEQRNHMQEKLQAGQDWQPGWKTEIKHGAGSSKQKEIDFSPYTIDTQNFPYNVWRKLHKNVLLDDREEILLSGDGQGDYELRMAIADYLHQARGVNCVAEQIIIGAGNEYLELLLAQVLGEKKTVLMDDPTYLQAYRTFSNMGYLVKNIPAEQVSMPIEAVRRKNADILYVMPSHQFPLGTVMPLKQRLEILKWASEKEGRYLIEDDHDSEYRYKGKPIPSLQSIDHEEKVIYLGTFSKSIAPSLRISYMVLPLHLLKKYQESCSFYSTTVSKIQQEVLRE
;
A
#
# COMPACT_ATOMS: atom_id res chain seq x y z
N PHE A 1 32.89 -1.75 -18.22
CA PHE A 1 33.33 -0.39 -18.60
C PHE A 1 32.94 0.55 -17.46
N VAL A 2 33.86 0.84 -16.55
CA VAL A 2 33.72 1.94 -15.59
C VAL A 2 34.12 3.19 -16.32
N CYS A 3 33.16 3.94 -16.85
CA CYS A 3 33.44 5.28 -17.34
C CYS A 3 33.94 6.13 -16.19
N ASP A 4 35.07 6.80 -16.39
CA ASP A 4 35.58 7.78 -15.44
C ASP A 4 34.61 8.97 -15.38
N ILE A 5 33.68 8.92 -14.43
CA ILE A 5 32.64 9.93 -14.21
C ILE A 5 33.26 11.29 -13.85
N LYS A 6 34.52 11.33 -13.36
CA LYS A 6 35.23 12.57 -13.03
C LYS A 6 35.46 13.47 -14.26
N ALA A 7 35.57 12.89 -15.45
CA ALA A 7 35.73 13.66 -16.69
C ALA A 7 34.40 14.29 -17.18
N LEU A 8 33.24 13.79 -16.77
CA LEU A 8 31.92 14.26 -17.17
C LEU A 8 31.32 15.33 -16.26
N TYR A 9 31.81 15.44 -15.03
CA TYR A 9 31.32 16.42 -14.06
C TYR A 9 32.47 17.35 -13.64
N GLN A 10 32.51 18.53 -14.28
CA GLN A 10 33.37 19.60 -13.80
C GLN A 10 32.87 20.00 -12.39
N LEU A 11 33.72 19.89 -11.38
CA LEU A 11 33.40 20.21 -9.98
C LEU A 11 32.83 21.64 -9.81
N GLU A 12 33.19 22.56 -10.72
CA GLU A 12 32.66 23.92 -10.77
C GLU A 12 31.13 23.98 -11.01
N GLN A 13 30.57 23.08 -11.81
CA GLN A 13 29.11 23.04 -12.04
C GLN A 13 28.33 22.60 -10.79
N ARG A 14 28.93 21.76 -9.96
CA ARG A 14 28.31 21.31 -8.73
C ARG A 14 28.23 22.44 -7.69
N ASN A 15 29.28 23.24 -7.59
CA ASN A 15 29.32 24.40 -6.69
C ASN A 15 28.31 25.46 -7.15
N HIS A 16 28.22 25.74 -8.44
CA HIS A 16 27.26 26.68 -9.01
C HIS A 16 25.79 26.25 -8.82
N MET A 17 25.49 24.96 -8.89
CA MET A 17 24.15 24.44 -8.57
C MET A 17 23.82 24.56 -7.07
N GLN A 18 24.81 24.31 -6.18
CA GLN A 18 24.63 24.52 -4.74
C GLN A 18 24.42 25.98 -4.38
N GLU A 19 25.16 26.89 -5.03
CA GLU A 19 24.97 28.35 -4.88
C GLU A 19 23.60 28.80 -5.38
N LYS A 20 23.13 28.27 -6.51
CA LYS A 20 21.75 28.54 -7.01
C LYS A 20 20.68 28.04 -6.06
N LEU A 21 20.86 26.87 -5.45
CA LEU A 21 19.93 26.32 -4.45
C LEU A 21 19.95 27.14 -3.15
N GLN A 22 21.11 27.72 -2.78
CA GLN A 22 21.24 28.60 -1.62
C GLN A 22 20.73 30.02 -1.89
N ALA A 23 20.90 30.53 -3.12
CA ALA A 23 20.41 31.84 -3.54
C ALA A 23 18.91 31.86 -3.81
N GLY A 24 18.30 30.73 -4.10
CA GLY A 24 16.84 30.59 -4.24
C GLY A 24 16.14 30.51 -2.88
N GLN A 25 16.33 31.50 -2.03
CA GLN A 25 15.75 31.54 -0.66
C GLN A 25 14.22 31.50 -0.61
N ASP A 26 13.55 31.67 -1.72
CA ASP A 26 12.07 31.61 -1.83
C ASP A 26 11.51 30.20 -2.13
N TRP A 27 12.37 29.23 -2.50
CA TRP A 27 11.91 27.85 -2.66
C TRP A 27 11.92 27.13 -1.32
N GLN A 28 10.87 27.36 -0.55
CA GLN A 28 10.56 26.49 0.58
C GLN A 28 9.74 25.30 0.04
N PRO A 29 10.25 24.07 0.09
CA PRO A 29 9.43 22.92 -0.24
C PRO A 29 8.22 22.93 0.70
N GLY A 30 7.02 23.04 0.14
CA GLY A 30 5.76 23.07 0.90
C GLY A 30 5.47 21.82 1.72
N TRP A 31 6.41 20.86 1.72
CA TRP A 31 6.39 19.62 2.52
C TRP A 31 7.38 19.63 3.69
N LYS A 32 7.92 20.78 4.09
CA LYS A 32 8.51 20.92 5.44
C LYS A 32 7.43 20.80 6.53
N THR A 33 6.53 19.84 6.39
CA THR A 33 6.03 19.14 7.56
C THR A 33 7.26 18.41 8.10
N GLU A 34 7.71 18.87 9.23
CA GLU A 34 8.80 18.31 10.01
C GLU A 34 8.59 16.81 10.19
N ILE A 35 9.03 16.02 9.20
CA ILE A 35 9.50 14.67 9.52
C ILE A 35 10.79 14.95 10.26
N LYS A 36 10.68 15.23 11.54
CA LYS A 36 11.79 15.12 12.46
C LYS A 36 12.20 13.66 12.44
N HIS A 37 13.02 13.28 11.45
CA HIS A 37 13.86 12.13 11.66
C HIS A 37 14.64 12.46 12.92
N GLY A 38 14.37 11.77 14.01
CA GLY A 38 14.95 11.99 15.31
C GLY A 38 16.43 11.64 15.35
N ALA A 39 17.24 12.43 14.65
CA ALA A 39 18.68 12.53 14.81
C ALA A 39 18.98 13.84 15.53
N GLY A 40 18.55 13.94 16.78
CA GLY A 40 18.81 15.14 17.57
C GLY A 40 18.34 14.97 19.00
N SER A 41 19.30 14.76 19.90
CA SER A 41 19.20 14.76 21.36
C SER A 41 18.20 13.77 21.97
N SER A 42 18.74 12.65 22.39
CA SER A 42 18.13 11.59 23.16
C SER A 42 17.67 12.05 24.55
N LYS A 43 16.50 12.66 24.64
CA LYS A 43 15.63 12.26 25.76
C LYS A 43 14.91 11.02 25.26
N GLN A 44 15.37 9.85 25.70
CA GLN A 44 14.68 8.58 25.50
C GLN A 44 13.23 8.80 25.91
N LYS A 45 12.31 8.81 24.95
CA LYS A 45 10.89 8.75 25.27
C LYS A 45 10.69 7.40 25.92
N GLU A 46 10.13 7.37 27.09
CA GLU A 46 9.91 6.15 27.87
C GLU A 46 9.04 5.16 27.10
N ILE A 47 8.13 5.64 26.26
CA ILE A 47 7.28 4.87 25.34
C ILE A 47 7.14 5.66 24.04
N ASP A 48 7.43 5.02 22.90
CA ASP A 48 7.27 5.62 21.56
C ASP A 48 6.13 4.90 20.79
N PHE A 49 5.03 5.61 20.56
CA PHE A 49 3.87 5.16 19.78
C PHE A 49 3.92 5.62 18.33
N SER A 50 5.08 5.99 17.81
CA SER A 50 5.20 6.41 16.41
C SER A 50 4.73 5.31 15.46
N PRO A 51 3.83 5.59 14.50
CA PRO A 51 3.17 4.56 13.69
C PRO A 51 4.11 3.85 12.70
N TYR A 52 5.32 4.37 12.48
CA TYR A 52 6.32 3.85 11.55
C TYR A 52 7.52 3.19 12.22
N THR A 53 7.45 2.94 13.52
CA THR A 53 8.50 2.25 14.27
C THR A 53 8.16 0.77 14.42
N ILE A 54 9.21 -0.05 14.48
CA ILE A 54 9.14 -1.48 14.79
C ILE A 54 10.12 -1.78 15.92
N ASP A 55 9.93 -2.90 16.59
CA ASP A 55 10.91 -3.41 17.56
C ASP A 55 12.13 -3.97 16.83
N THR A 56 13.09 -3.08 16.57
CA THR A 56 14.33 -3.44 15.86
C THR A 56 15.25 -4.34 16.68
N GLN A 57 15.08 -4.41 18.01
CA GLN A 57 15.92 -5.24 18.88
C GLN A 57 15.52 -6.72 18.77
N ASN A 58 14.23 -7.00 18.61
CA ASN A 58 13.70 -8.35 18.47
C ASN A 58 13.51 -8.78 17.00
N PHE A 59 13.91 -7.94 16.03
CA PHE A 59 13.84 -8.33 14.62
C PHE A 59 14.72 -9.57 14.36
N PRO A 60 14.25 -10.57 13.63
CA PRO A 60 14.95 -11.85 13.44
C PRO A 60 16.10 -11.75 12.42
N TYR A 61 17.13 -10.94 12.71
CA TYR A 61 18.25 -10.68 11.81
C TYR A 61 18.96 -11.94 11.30
N ASN A 62 19.04 -13.00 12.13
CA ASN A 62 19.72 -14.23 11.73
C ASN A 62 18.93 -14.98 10.65
N VAL A 63 17.60 -15.03 10.77
CA VAL A 63 16.71 -15.60 9.75
C VAL A 63 16.83 -14.77 8.49
N TRP A 64 16.73 -13.45 8.60
CA TRP A 64 16.80 -12.53 7.46
C TRP A 64 18.10 -12.65 6.68
N ARG A 65 19.25 -12.71 7.38
CA ARG A 65 20.57 -12.92 6.75
C ARG A 65 20.66 -14.29 6.05
N LYS A 66 20.12 -15.34 6.69
CA LYS A 66 20.10 -16.69 6.10
C LYS A 66 19.32 -16.72 4.79
N LEU A 67 18.12 -16.14 4.76
CA LEU A 67 17.28 -16.07 3.57
C LEU A 67 17.99 -15.31 2.43
N HIS A 68 18.54 -14.12 2.71
CA HIS A 68 19.31 -13.36 1.71
C HIS A 68 20.51 -14.15 1.18
N LYS A 69 21.24 -14.85 2.06
CA LYS A 69 22.35 -15.68 1.65
C LYS A 69 21.91 -16.81 0.75
N ASN A 70 20.83 -17.50 1.10
CA ASN A 70 20.31 -18.61 0.29
C ASN A 70 19.93 -18.13 -1.11
N VAL A 71 19.16 -17.05 -1.20
CA VAL A 71 18.71 -16.48 -2.47
C VAL A 71 19.87 -16.12 -3.40
N LEU A 72 21.01 -15.67 -2.84
CA LEU A 72 22.20 -15.29 -3.62
C LEU A 72 23.17 -16.45 -3.90
N LEU A 73 23.09 -17.55 -3.14
CA LEU A 73 23.99 -18.69 -3.32
C LEU A 73 23.59 -19.65 -4.46
N ASP A 74 22.35 -19.61 -4.87
CA ASP A 74 21.82 -20.56 -5.85
C ASP A 74 22.28 -20.26 -7.30
N ASP A 75 23.17 -19.26 -7.51
CA ASP A 75 23.71 -18.83 -8.82
C ASP A 75 22.64 -18.73 -9.93
N ARG A 76 21.41 -18.37 -9.53
CA ARG A 76 20.29 -18.27 -10.46
C ARG A 76 20.43 -16.97 -11.25
N GLU A 77 20.83 -17.09 -12.51
CA GLU A 77 20.91 -15.94 -13.43
C GLU A 77 19.59 -15.14 -13.50
N GLU A 78 18.48 -15.82 -13.36
CA GLU A 78 17.13 -15.26 -13.41
C GLU A 78 16.88 -14.14 -12.37
N ILE A 79 17.58 -14.19 -11.23
CA ILE A 79 17.41 -13.19 -10.16
C ILE A 79 17.91 -11.80 -10.55
N LEU A 80 18.78 -11.75 -11.57
CA LEU A 80 19.37 -10.52 -12.12
C LEU A 80 18.58 -9.99 -13.34
N LEU A 81 17.63 -10.75 -13.83
CA LEU A 81 16.81 -10.36 -14.97
C LEU A 81 15.62 -9.52 -14.54
N SER A 82 15.02 -8.79 -15.48
CA SER A 82 13.77 -8.08 -15.27
C SER A 82 12.67 -9.07 -14.89
N GLY A 83 11.96 -8.80 -13.80
CA GLY A 83 10.81 -9.58 -13.36
C GLY A 83 9.52 -9.23 -14.11
N ASP A 84 8.45 -9.96 -13.79
CA ASP A 84 7.09 -9.67 -14.23
C ASP A 84 6.63 -8.30 -13.65
N GLY A 85 5.98 -7.48 -14.45
CA GLY A 85 5.42 -6.18 -14.03
C GLY A 85 4.42 -6.29 -12.87
N GLN A 86 3.70 -7.41 -12.76
CA GLN A 86 2.81 -7.70 -11.62
C GLN A 86 3.59 -8.16 -10.37
N GLY A 87 4.88 -8.45 -10.47
CA GLY A 87 5.68 -9.10 -9.45
C GLY A 87 5.84 -10.61 -9.71
N ASP A 88 6.81 -11.23 -9.06
CA ASP A 88 7.15 -12.64 -9.27
C ASP A 88 5.96 -13.56 -8.99
N TYR A 89 5.73 -14.48 -9.92
CA TYR A 89 4.58 -15.39 -9.86
C TYR A 89 4.59 -16.27 -8.61
N GLU A 90 5.75 -16.80 -8.24
CA GLU A 90 5.91 -17.63 -7.03
C GLU A 90 5.56 -16.86 -5.75
N LEU A 91 5.95 -15.59 -5.65
CA LEU A 91 5.54 -14.76 -4.51
C LEU A 91 4.05 -14.47 -4.55
N ARG A 92 3.47 -14.22 -5.73
CA ARG A 92 2.03 -14.00 -5.86
C ARG A 92 1.22 -15.24 -5.43
N MET A 93 1.69 -16.45 -5.76
CA MET A 93 1.11 -17.71 -5.29
C MET A 93 1.18 -17.81 -3.75
N ALA A 94 2.35 -17.56 -3.18
CA ALA A 94 2.52 -17.59 -1.71
C ALA A 94 1.62 -16.56 -1.00
N ILE A 95 1.45 -15.37 -1.59
CA ILE A 95 0.52 -14.36 -1.07
C ILE A 95 -0.93 -14.83 -1.18
N ALA A 96 -1.34 -15.46 -2.30
CA ALA A 96 -2.70 -15.97 -2.46
C ALA A 96 -3.02 -17.04 -1.41
N ASP A 97 -2.11 -17.99 -1.19
CA ASP A 97 -2.25 -19.03 -0.17
C ASP A 97 -2.33 -18.46 1.24
N TYR A 98 -1.45 -17.51 1.56
CA TYR A 98 -1.47 -16.78 2.84
C TYR A 98 -2.79 -16.06 3.06
N LEU A 99 -3.27 -15.32 2.08
CA LEU A 99 -4.51 -14.56 2.14
C LEU A 99 -5.73 -15.47 2.32
N HIS A 100 -5.75 -16.58 1.60
CA HIS A 100 -6.83 -17.58 1.74
C HIS A 100 -6.88 -18.14 3.17
N GLN A 101 -5.73 -18.53 3.73
CA GLN A 101 -5.64 -19.13 5.04
C GLN A 101 -5.87 -18.12 6.18
N ALA A 102 -5.27 -16.94 6.08
CA ALA A 102 -5.26 -15.96 7.16
C ALA A 102 -6.48 -15.05 7.17
N ARG A 103 -7.05 -14.72 6.00
CA ARG A 103 -8.08 -13.70 5.83
C ARG A 103 -9.34 -14.19 5.12
N GLY A 104 -9.31 -15.41 4.59
CA GLY A 104 -10.39 -15.95 3.78
C GLY A 104 -10.57 -15.26 2.42
N VAL A 105 -9.59 -14.46 1.99
CA VAL A 105 -9.62 -13.77 0.69
C VAL A 105 -9.70 -14.80 -0.43
N ASN A 106 -10.65 -14.66 -1.32
CA ASN A 106 -10.83 -15.55 -2.46
C ASN A 106 -10.16 -14.92 -3.70
N CYS A 107 -8.92 -15.32 -3.95
CA CYS A 107 -8.15 -14.83 -5.09
C CYS A 107 -7.18 -15.90 -5.62
N VAL A 108 -6.69 -15.67 -6.84
CA VAL A 108 -5.62 -16.44 -7.50
C VAL A 108 -4.42 -15.53 -7.77
N ALA A 109 -3.24 -16.12 -7.98
CA ALA A 109 -1.99 -15.40 -8.19
C ALA A 109 -2.07 -14.36 -9.33
N GLU A 110 -2.85 -14.64 -10.36
CA GLU A 110 -3.07 -13.78 -11.53
C GLU A 110 -3.73 -12.44 -11.16
N GLN A 111 -4.53 -12.41 -10.08
CA GLN A 111 -5.22 -11.20 -9.61
C GLN A 111 -4.33 -10.29 -8.75
N ILE A 112 -3.15 -10.78 -8.36
CA ILE A 112 -2.27 -10.08 -7.42
C ILE A 112 -1.26 -9.22 -8.18
N ILE A 113 -1.11 -7.98 -7.73
CA ILE A 113 -0.10 -7.04 -8.21
C ILE A 113 0.76 -6.63 -7.01
N ILE A 114 2.08 -6.80 -7.11
CA ILE A 114 3.05 -6.44 -6.09
C ILE A 114 3.62 -5.05 -6.39
N GLY A 115 3.73 -4.20 -5.37
CA GLY A 115 4.25 -2.84 -5.53
C GLY A 115 5.03 -2.32 -4.32
N ALA A 116 5.80 -1.26 -4.56
CA ALA A 116 6.65 -0.62 -3.56
C ALA A 116 5.86 0.26 -2.58
N GLY A 117 4.92 -0.34 -1.85
CA GLY A 117 4.04 0.32 -0.88
C GLY A 117 2.66 0.64 -1.44
N ASN A 118 1.72 0.90 -0.52
CA ASN A 118 0.32 1.16 -0.88
C ASN A 118 0.18 2.39 -1.77
N GLU A 119 0.97 3.45 -1.54
CA GLU A 119 0.91 4.67 -2.32
C GLU A 119 1.17 4.42 -3.82
N TYR A 120 2.13 3.55 -4.16
CA TYR A 120 2.35 3.15 -5.55
C TYR A 120 1.17 2.37 -6.13
N LEU A 121 0.63 1.42 -5.35
CA LEU A 121 -0.52 0.62 -5.77
C LEU A 121 -1.79 1.49 -5.93
N GLU A 122 -1.98 2.49 -5.08
CA GLU A 122 -3.07 3.46 -5.20
C GLU A 122 -2.94 4.33 -6.47
N LEU A 123 -1.71 4.77 -6.81
CA LEU A 123 -1.45 5.49 -8.06
C LEU A 123 -1.77 4.61 -9.29
N LEU A 124 -1.36 3.36 -9.26
CA LEU A 124 -1.65 2.39 -10.31
C LEU A 124 -3.14 2.10 -10.41
N LEU A 125 -3.80 1.91 -9.27
CA LEU A 125 -5.23 1.68 -9.19
C LEU A 125 -6.04 2.87 -9.74
N ALA A 126 -5.60 4.10 -9.47
CA ALA A 126 -6.25 5.29 -10.01
C ALA A 126 -6.23 5.30 -11.55
N GLN A 127 -5.16 4.83 -12.18
CA GLN A 127 -5.11 4.69 -13.65
C GLN A 127 -6.08 3.61 -14.14
N VAL A 128 -6.15 2.45 -13.47
CA VAL A 128 -7.06 1.35 -13.82
C VAL A 128 -8.52 1.76 -13.68
N LEU A 129 -8.87 2.50 -12.64
CA LEU A 129 -10.23 2.97 -12.38
C LEU A 129 -10.65 4.13 -13.30
N GLY A 130 -9.68 4.88 -13.85
CA GLY A 130 -9.93 6.03 -14.72
C GLY A 130 -10.24 7.33 -13.97
N GLU A 131 -10.29 8.41 -14.71
CA GLU A 131 -10.41 9.78 -14.18
C GLU A 131 -11.81 10.14 -13.65
N LYS A 132 -11.87 11.28 -12.93
CA LYS A 132 -13.10 11.99 -12.52
C LYS A 132 -14.05 11.19 -11.62
N LYS A 133 -13.50 10.34 -10.75
CA LYS A 133 -14.32 9.60 -9.77
C LYS A 133 -14.36 10.31 -8.43
N THR A 134 -15.42 10.01 -7.67
CA THR A 134 -15.56 10.46 -6.28
C THR A 134 -15.16 9.32 -5.34
N VAL A 135 -14.14 9.56 -4.51
CA VAL A 135 -13.73 8.65 -3.43
C VAL A 135 -14.30 9.16 -2.11
N LEU A 136 -14.90 8.28 -1.35
CA LEU A 136 -15.42 8.57 -0.02
C LEU A 136 -14.57 7.87 1.03
N MET A 137 -14.16 8.59 2.05
CA MET A 137 -13.32 8.12 3.16
C MET A 137 -13.91 8.52 4.50
N ASP A 138 -13.49 7.85 5.57
CA ASP A 138 -13.75 8.28 6.96
C ASP A 138 -13.06 9.63 7.27
N ASP A 139 -13.51 10.30 8.32
CA ASP A 139 -12.85 11.45 8.91
C ASP A 139 -12.79 11.26 10.44
N PRO A 140 -11.62 11.05 11.04
CA PRO A 140 -10.27 11.03 10.44
C PRO A 140 -9.99 9.81 9.56
N THR A 141 -9.06 9.95 8.60
CA THR A 141 -8.66 8.89 7.67
C THR A 141 -7.13 8.78 7.53
N TYR A 142 -6.69 7.80 6.76
CA TYR A 142 -5.28 7.67 6.36
C TYR A 142 -4.90 8.76 5.35
N LEU A 143 -4.10 9.72 5.82
CA LEU A 143 -3.83 10.96 5.10
C LEU A 143 -3.08 10.73 3.77
N GLN A 144 -2.23 9.70 3.69
CA GLN A 144 -1.49 9.39 2.48
C GLN A 144 -2.43 8.97 1.36
N ALA A 145 -3.37 8.04 1.61
CA ALA A 145 -4.38 7.66 0.64
C ALA A 145 -5.23 8.86 0.20
N TYR A 146 -5.67 9.69 1.15
CA TYR A 146 -6.40 10.92 0.86
C TYR A 146 -5.63 11.82 -0.13
N ARG A 147 -4.33 12.05 0.12
CA ARG A 147 -3.47 12.88 -0.71
C ARG A 147 -3.21 12.24 -2.06
N THR A 148 -2.99 10.92 -2.12
CA THR A 148 -2.76 10.19 -3.37
C THR A 148 -3.94 10.36 -4.30
N PHE A 149 -5.16 10.03 -3.86
CA PHE A 149 -6.34 10.19 -4.70
C PHE A 149 -6.63 11.65 -5.07
N SER A 150 -6.46 12.60 -4.13
CA SER A 150 -6.64 14.01 -4.43
C SER A 150 -5.67 14.52 -5.49
N ASN A 151 -4.37 14.13 -5.41
CA ASN A 151 -3.35 14.53 -6.38
C ASN A 151 -3.56 13.90 -7.76
N MET A 152 -4.24 12.74 -7.83
CA MET A 152 -4.64 12.09 -9.07
C MET A 152 -5.93 12.70 -9.68
N GLY A 153 -6.45 13.77 -9.10
CA GLY A 153 -7.61 14.49 -9.61
C GLY A 153 -8.96 13.88 -9.23
N TYR A 154 -8.99 12.96 -8.28
CA TYR A 154 -10.24 12.43 -7.73
C TYR A 154 -10.88 13.42 -6.77
N LEU A 155 -12.21 13.48 -6.79
CA LEU A 155 -12.96 14.24 -5.79
C LEU A 155 -13.04 13.42 -4.50
N VAL A 156 -12.18 13.72 -3.52
CA VAL A 156 -12.24 13.04 -2.23
C VAL A 156 -13.22 13.74 -1.31
N LYS A 157 -14.18 13.00 -0.77
CA LYS A 157 -15.17 13.44 0.22
C LYS A 157 -15.00 12.64 1.49
N ASN A 158 -15.28 13.28 2.63
CA ASN A 158 -15.18 12.64 3.93
C ASN A 158 -16.55 12.49 4.58
N ILE A 159 -16.69 11.46 5.41
CA ILE A 159 -17.80 11.26 6.35
C ILE A 159 -17.20 11.19 7.74
N PRO A 160 -17.68 11.99 8.70
CA PRO A 160 -17.24 11.87 10.10
C PRO A 160 -17.40 10.42 10.58
N ALA A 161 -16.32 9.85 11.08
CA ALA A 161 -16.35 8.53 11.69
C ALA A 161 -17.09 8.65 13.02
N GLU A 162 -18.31 8.14 13.08
CA GLU A 162 -19.01 7.91 14.32
C GLU A 162 -18.41 6.69 15.03
N GLN A 163 -18.80 6.43 16.29
CA GLN A 163 -18.15 5.44 17.17
C GLN A 163 -17.92 4.03 16.58
N VAL A 164 -18.51 3.70 15.43
CA VAL A 164 -18.48 2.33 14.88
C VAL A 164 -18.26 2.26 13.35
N SER A 165 -18.18 3.33 12.60
CA SER A 165 -17.89 3.48 11.17
C SER A 165 -18.93 4.30 10.39
N MET A 166 -18.72 4.47 9.07
CA MET A 166 -19.58 5.29 8.20
C MET A 166 -21.04 4.79 8.15
N PRO A 167 -22.05 5.61 8.54
CA PRO A 167 -23.45 5.22 8.37
C PRO A 167 -23.81 5.09 6.89
N ILE A 168 -24.45 4.00 6.49
CA ILE A 168 -24.79 3.71 5.09
C ILE A 168 -25.65 4.81 4.44
N GLU A 169 -26.51 5.47 5.19
CA GLU A 169 -27.32 6.60 4.72
C GLU A 169 -26.46 7.81 4.36
N ALA A 170 -25.36 8.04 5.09
CA ALA A 170 -24.41 9.10 4.77
C ALA A 170 -23.63 8.76 3.49
N VAL A 171 -23.23 7.50 3.31
CA VAL A 171 -22.60 6.99 2.08
C VAL A 171 -23.52 7.22 0.88
N ARG A 172 -24.79 6.86 0.99
CA ARG A 172 -25.81 7.01 -0.08
C ARG A 172 -26.00 8.46 -0.49
N ARG A 173 -26.07 9.39 0.48
CA ARG A 173 -26.23 10.84 0.22
C ARG A 173 -25.05 11.46 -0.53
N LYS A 174 -23.84 10.94 -0.36
CA LYS A 174 -22.62 11.52 -0.98
C LYS A 174 -22.45 11.17 -2.45
N ASN A 175 -23.20 10.20 -2.98
CA ASN A 175 -23.13 9.71 -4.37
C ASN A 175 -21.68 9.49 -4.83
N ALA A 176 -20.96 8.64 -4.11
CA ALA A 176 -19.59 8.28 -4.44
C ALA A 176 -19.53 7.13 -5.45
N ASP A 177 -18.39 7.01 -6.14
CA ASP A 177 -18.07 5.88 -7.01
C ASP A 177 -17.20 4.85 -6.27
N ILE A 178 -16.39 5.29 -5.33
CA ILE A 178 -15.45 4.47 -4.59
C ILE A 178 -15.61 4.76 -3.10
N LEU A 179 -15.58 3.72 -2.29
CA LEU A 179 -15.52 3.81 -0.85
C LEU A 179 -14.19 3.18 -0.38
N TYR A 180 -13.33 3.98 0.26
CA TYR A 180 -12.09 3.53 0.86
C TYR A 180 -12.32 3.23 2.33
N VAL A 181 -12.06 2.00 2.76
CA VAL A 181 -12.36 1.51 4.10
C VAL A 181 -11.24 0.66 4.68
N MET A 182 -11.10 0.70 6.00
CA MET A 182 -10.19 -0.15 6.78
C MET A 182 -11.02 -1.00 7.76
N PRO A 183 -11.65 -2.09 7.30
CA PRO A 183 -12.68 -2.79 8.08
C PRO A 183 -12.14 -3.55 9.28
N SER A 184 -10.86 -3.95 9.26
CA SER A 184 -10.21 -4.71 10.33
C SER A 184 -9.83 -3.81 11.50
N HIS A 185 -9.14 -2.71 11.21
CA HIS A 185 -8.77 -1.68 12.19
C HIS A 185 -8.75 -0.32 11.48
N GLN A 186 -9.81 0.46 11.69
CA GLN A 186 -9.89 1.80 11.09
C GLN A 186 -8.76 2.70 11.66
N PHE A 187 -7.96 3.27 10.79
CA PHE A 187 -6.93 4.20 11.21
C PHE A 187 -7.45 5.66 11.18
N PRO A 188 -7.25 6.45 12.25
CA PRO A 188 -6.45 6.15 13.45
C PRO A 188 -7.25 5.66 14.67
N LEU A 189 -8.55 5.40 14.56
CA LEU A 189 -9.43 5.15 15.71
C LEU A 189 -9.35 3.71 16.25
N GLY A 190 -8.82 2.75 15.46
CA GLY A 190 -8.73 1.35 15.85
C GLY A 190 -10.08 0.64 15.93
N THR A 191 -11.14 1.20 15.38
CA THR A 191 -12.47 0.59 15.38
C THR A 191 -12.56 -0.53 14.34
N VAL A 192 -13.33 -1.57 14.67
CA VAL A 192 -13.59 -2.71 13.77
C VAL A 192 -14.98 -2.56 13.14
N MET A 193 -15.06 -2.65 11.82
CA MET A 193 -16.34 -2.56 11.10
C MET A 193 -17.19 -3.80 11.34
N PRO A 194 -18.40 -3.68 11.92
CA PRO A 194 -19.29 -4.79 12.17
C PRO A 194 -19.75 -5.47 10.88
N LEU A 195 -20.02 -6.79 10.94
CA LEU A 195 -20.46 -7.58 9.79
C LEU A 195 -21.70 -6.97 9.09
N LYS A 196 -22.67 -6.46 9.85
CA LYS A 196 -23.85 -5.79 9.29
C LYS A 196 -23.45 -4.66 8.34
N GLN A 197 -22.53 -3.80 8.76
CA GLN A 197 -22.09 -2.69 7.91
C GLN A 197 -21.28 -3.16 6.70
N ARG A 198 -20.47 -4.21 6.84
CA ARG A 198 -19.77 -4.82 5.69
C ARG A 198 -20.76 -5.27 4.62
N LEU A 199 -21.84 -5.92 5.02
CA LEU A 199 -22.90 -6.33 4.10
C LEU A 199 -23.66 -5.13 3.49
N GLU A 200 -23.88 -4.06 4.25
CA GLU A 200 -24.55 -2.85 3.76
C GLU A 200 -23.73 -2.11 2.70
N ILE A 201 -22.41 -1.98 2.89
CA ILE A 201 -21.52 -1.33 1.91
C ILE A 201 -21.30 -2.19 0.67
N LEU A 202 -21.22 -3.53 0.81
CA LEU A 202 -21.19 -4.45 -0.33
C LEU A 202 -22.47 -4.31 -1.18
N LYS A 203 -23.63 -4.33 -0.54
CA LYS A 203 -24.90 -4.10 -1.22
C LYS A 203 -24.91 -2.73 -1.93
N TRP A 204 -24.43 -1.68 -1.28
CA TRP A 204 -24.33 -0.36 -1.91
C TRP A 204 -23.43 -0.37 -3.16
N ALA A 205 -22.31 -1.08 -3.12
CA ALA A 205 -21.42 -1.20 -4.27
C ALA A 205 -22.07 -1.96 -5.44
N SER A 206 -22.86 -2.99 -5.14
CA SER A 206 -23.57 -3.79 -6.15
C SER A 206 -24.77 -3.07 -6.81
N GLU A 207 -25.31 -2.03 -6.18
CA GLU A 207 -26.47 -1.28 -6.71
C GLU A 207 -26.17 -0.46 -7.97
N LYS A 208 -24.90 -0.21 -8.27
CA LYS A 208 -24.49 0.58 -9.44
C LYS A 208 -23.21 0.02 -10.05
N GLU A 209 -23.22 -0.17 -11.36
CA GLU A 209 -22.02 -0.49 -12.11
C GLU A 209 -20.96 0.59 -11.95
N GLY A 210 -19.69 0.20 -11.91
CA GLY A 210 -18.55 1.12 -11.73
C GLY A 210 -18.34 1.64 -10.32
N ARG A 211 -19.13 1.19 -9.33
CA ARG A 211 -18.81 1.37 -7.90
C ARG A 211 -17.87 0.30 -7.41
N TYR A 212 -16.94 0.69 -6.54
CA TYR A 212 -15.96 -0.20 -5.92
C TYR A 212 -15.76 0.12 -4.45
N LEU A 213 -15.30 -0.88 -3.72
CA LEU A 213 -14.78 -0.77 -2.36
C LEU A 213 -13.27 -1.01 -2.40
N ILE A 214 -12.49 -0.14 -1.81
CA ILE A 214 -11.07 -0.36 -1.56
C ILE A 214 -10.97 -0.77 -0.10
N GLU A 215 -10.62 -2.03 0.15
CA GLU A 215 -10.34 -2.57 1.47
C GLU A 215 -8.84 -2.45 1.75
N ASP A 216 -8.44 -1.51 2.60
CA ASP A 216 -7.07 -1.40 3.09
C ASP A 216 -6.92 -2.21 4.38
N ASP A 217 -6.25 -3.35 4.26
CA ASP A 217 -6.03 -4.32 5.33
C ASP A 217 -4.57 -4.27 5.79
N HIS A 218 -4.21 -3.17 6.45
CA HIS A 218 -2.82 -2.80 6.73
C HIS A 218 -2.19 -3.49 7.94
N ASP A 219 -2.98 -4.06 8.87
CA ASP A 219 -2.49 -4.59 10.14
C ASP A 219 -3.34 -5.74 10.72
N SER A 220 -4.10 -6.43 9.89
CA SER A 220 -5.03 -7.49 10.32
C SER A 220 -4.38 -8.73 10.93
N GLU A 221 -3.06 -8.88 10.81
CA GLU A 221 -2.27 -9.89 11.51
C GLU A 221 -2.30 -9.69 13.02
N TYR A 222 -2.45 -8.45 13.48
CA TYR A 222 -2.50 -8.11 14.90
C TYR A 222 -3.91 -8.32 15.46
N ARG A 223 -4.03 -9.25 16.40
CA ARG A 223 -5.30 -9.59 17.06
C ARG A 223 -5.27 -9.15 18.51
N TYR A 224 -5.98 -8.08 18.79
CA TYR A 224 -6.05 -7.54 20.14
C TYR A 224 -7.16 -8.19 20.98
N LYS A 225 -8.30 -8.56 20.37
CA LYS A 225 -9.46 -9.18 21.02
C LYS A 225 -10.30 -10.00 20.04
N GLY A 226 -10.91 -11.09 20.53
CA GLY A 226 -11.95 -11.83 19.81
C GLY A 226 -11.47 -12.79 18.73
N LYS A 227 -12.43 -13.34 17.99
CA LYS A 227 -12.17 -14.18 16.81
C LYS A 227 -11.87 -13.31 15.59
N PRO A 228 -11.04 -13.79 14.64
CA PRO A 228 -10.82 -13.08 13.41
C PRO A 228 -12.15 -12.82 12.67
N ILE A 229 -12.34 -11.59 12.23
CA ILE A 229 -13.43 -11.27 11.31
C ILE A 229 -12.87 -11.45 9.89
N PRO A 230 -13.53 -12.22 9.02
CA PRO A 230 -13.11 -12.37 7.64
C PRO A 230 -12.96 -11.01 6.94
N SER A 231 -12.12 -10.93 5.92
CA SER A 231 -11.98 -9.72 5.10
C SER A 231 -13.33 -9.34 4.45
N LEU A 232 -13.47 -8.11 4.02
CA LEU A 232 -14.62 -7.68 3.24
C LEU A 232 -14.66 -8.42 1.89
N GLN A 233 -13.48 -8.60 1.28
CA GLN A 233 -13.34 -9.33 0.02
C GLN A 233 -13.81 -10.79 0.12
N SER A 234 -13.61 -11.46 1.26
CA SER A 234 -14.01 -12.87 1.43
C SER A 234 -15.52 -13.12 1.35
N ILE A 235 -16.32 -12.08 1.56
CA ILE A 235 -17.80 -12.13 1.48
C ILE A 235 -18.35 -11.36 0.28
N ASP A 236 -17.47 -10.91 -0.61
CA ASP A 236 -17.84 -10.27 -1.88
C ASP A 236 -18.09 -11.33 -2.96
N HIS A 237 -19.32 -11.39 -3.48
CA HIS A 237 -19.72 -12.29 -4.57
C HIS A 237 -19.93 -11.56 -5.91
N GLU A 238 -19.76 -10.22 -5.92
CA GLU A 238 -20.08 -9.36 -7.06
C GLU A 238 -18.82 -8.68 -7.66
N GLU A 239 -17.63 -9.12 -7.24
CA GLU A 239 -16.36 -8.55 -7.70
C GLU A 239 -16.27 -7.01 -7.54
N LYS A 240 -16.69 -6.51 -6.37
CA LYS A 240 -16.70 -5.07 -6.04
C LYS A 240 -15.54 -4.64 -5.17
N VAL A 241 -14.84 -5.57 -4.53
CA VAL A 241 -13.78 -5.27 -3.57
C VAL A 241 -12.41 -5.37 -4.23
N ILE A 242 -11.67 -4.28 -4.12
CA ILE A 242 -10.23 -4.19 -4.41
C ILE A 242 -9.53 -4.29 -3.06
N TYR A 243 -8.71 -5.31 -2.86
CA TYR A 243 -8.04 -5.55 -1.59
C TYR A 243 -6.59 -5.06 -1.63
N LEU A 244 -6.19 -4.29 -0.63
CA LEU A 244 -4.82 -3.82 -0.42
C LEU A 244 -4.25 -4.43 0.85
N GLY A 245 -3.05 -4.96 0.76
CA GLY A 245 -2.31 -5.47 1.91
C GLY A 245 -0.83 -5.05 1.86
N THR A 246 -0.16 -5.10 3.01
CA THR A 246 1.23 -4.67 3.13
C THR A 246 2.01 -5.50 4.13
N PHE A 247 3.29 -5.75 3.85
CA PHE A 247 4.22 -6.36 4.79
C PHE A 247 4.98 -5.32 5.64
N SER A 248 4.70 -4.03 5.44
CA SER A 248 5.39 -2.95 6.16
C SER A 248 5.10 -2.94 7.66
N LYS A 249 3.95 -3.45 8.09
CA LYS A 249 3.60 -3.52 9.52
C LYS A 249 4.02 -4.84 10.13
N SER A 250 3.81 -5.95 9.42
CA SER A 250 4.08 -7.29 9.94
C SER A 250 5.57 -7.65 9.96
N ILE A 251 6.38 -7.07 9.06
CA ILE A 251 7.82 -7.36 8.98
C ILE A 251 8.63 -6.10 9.26
N ALA A 252 8.71 -5.18 8.30
CA ALA A 252 9.43 -3.92 8.49
C ALA A 252 9.00 -2.85 7.47
N PRO A 253 8.83 -1.58 7.89
CA PRO A 253 8.45 -0.48 7.00
C PRO A 253 9.44 -0.23 5.86
N SER A 254 10.72 -0.55 6.07
CA SER A 254 11.79 -0.36 5.08
C SER A 254 11.72 -1.31 3.89
N LEU A 255 11.00 -2.43 4.00
CA LEU A 255 10.87 -3.39 2.89
C LEU A 255 10.05 -2.84 1.74
N ARG A 256 9.08 -1.98 2.04
CA ARG A 256 8.22 -1.36 1.04
C ARG A 256 7.57 -2.35 0.09
N ILE A 257 7.12 -3.50 0.59
CA ILE A 257 6.40 -4.50 -0.21
C ILE A 257 4.93 -4.49 0.21
N SER A 258 4.09 -4.17 -0.75
CA SER A 258 2.63 -4.21 -0.64
C SER A 258 2.05 -4.96 -1.82
N TYR A 259 0.81 -5.37 -1.72
CA TYR A 259 0.13 -6.08 -2.79
C TYR A 259 -1.33 -5.63 -2.91
N MET A 260 -1.86 -5.76 -4.11
CA MET A 260 -3.25 -5.46 -4.45
C MET A 260 -3.88 -6.67 -5.12
N VAL A 261 -5.09 -7.03 -4.70
CA VAL A 261 -5.92 -8.04 -5.38
C VAL A 261 -7.01 -7.33 -6.17
N LEU A 262 -6.98 -7.51 -7.48
CA LEU A 262 -7.97 -6.90 -8.37
C LEU A 262 -9.11 -7.88 -8.71
N PRO A 263 -10.37 -7.42 -8.75
CA PRO A 263 -11.44 -8.10 -9.48
C PRO A 263 -11.03 -8.43 -10.93
N LEU A 264 -11.48 -9.55 -11.48
CA LEU A 264 -11.04 -10.05 -12.79
C LEU A 264 -11.27 -9.04 -13.92
N HIS A 265 -12.38 -8.31 -13.90
CA HIS A 265 -12.65 -7.30 -14.91
C HIS A 265 -11.73 -6.05 -14.80
N LEU A 266 -11.25 -5.72 -13.60
CA LEU A 266 -10.23 -4.67 -13.40
C LEU A 266 -8.83 -5.18 -13.72
N LEU A 267 -8.54 -6.45 -13.48
CA LEU A 267 -7.29 -7.08 -13.92
C LEU A 267 -7.13 -6.98 -15.44
N LYS A 268 -8.21 -7.21 -16.20
CA LYS A 268 -8.19 -7.03 -17.65
C LYS A 268 -7.82 -5.59 -18.04
N LYS A 269 -8.42 -4.59 -17.39
CA LYS A 269 -8.08 -3.18 -17.63
C LYS A 269 -6.62 -2.87 -17.27
N TYR A 270 -6.12 -3.43 -16.17
CA TYR A 270 -4.71 -3.32 -15.81
C TYR A 270 -3.81 -3.88 -16.90
N GLN A 271 -4.10 -5.06 -17.42
CA GLN A 271 -3.32 -5.70 -18.47
C GLN A 271 -3.33 -4.89 -19.77
N GLU A 272 -4.44 -4.25 -20.10
CA GLU A 272 -4.57 -3.42 -21.30
C GLU A 272 -3.84 -2.06 -21.18
N SER A 273 -3.81 -1.45 -20.00
CA SER A 273 -3.38 -0.07 -19.82
C SER A 273 -2.13 0.14 -18.96
N CYS A 274 -1.75 -0.82 -18.12
CA CYS A 274 -0.70 -0.67 -17.12
C CYS A 274 0.37 -1.78 -17.15
N SER A 275 0.21 -2.84 -17.94
CA SER A 275 1.14 -3.98 -17.98
C SER A 275 2.54 -3.62 -18.50
N PHE A 276 2.71 -2.45 -19.11
CA PHE A 276 4.01 -1.96 -19.59
C PHE A 276 4.90 -1.43 -18.45
N TYR A 277 4.37 -1.20 -17.25
CA TYR A 277 5.18 -0.78 -16.11
C TYR A 277 6.06 -1.94 -15.63
N SER A 278 7.30 -1.63 -15.34
CA SER A 278 8.20 -2.58 -14.69
C SER A 278 7.84 -2.76 -13.22
N THR A 279 8.18 -3.93 -12.66
CA THR A 279 8.05 -4.15 -11.21
C THR A 279 8.85 -3.12 -10.42
N THR A 280 8.27 -2.63 -9.33
CA THR A 280 8.89 -1.64 -8.43
C THR A 280 9.59 -2.27 -7.24
N VAL A 281 9.43 -3.57 -7.04
CA VAL A 281 10.09 -4.34 -5.99
C VAL A 281 11.16 -5.23 -6.63
N SER A 282 12.39 -5.17 -6.12
CA SER A 282 13.48 -5.99 -6.69
C SER A 282 13.18 -7.48 -6.56
N LYS A 283 13.59 -8.26 -7.55
CA LYS A 283 13.39 -9.71 -7.59
C LYS A 283 14.04 -10.40 -6.38
N ILE A 284 15.22 -9.95 -5.96
CA ILE A 284 15.90 -10.44 -4.75
C ILE A 284 15.01 -10.29 -3.51
N GLN A 285 14.37 -9.12 -3.33
CA GLN A 285 13.50 -8.90 -2.18
C GLN A 285 12.21 -9.72 -2.25
N GLN A 286 11.68 -9.92 -3.44
CA GLN A 286 10.52 -10.77 -3.65
C GLN A 286 10.82 -12.23 -3.30
N GLU A 287 11.97 -12.76 -3.75
CA GLU A 287 12.42 -14.11 -3.42
C GLU A 287 12.68 -14.29 -1.91
N VAL A 288 13.35 -13.31 -1.27
CA VAL A 288 13.60 -13.36 0.17
C VAL A 288 12.28 -13.38 0.96
N LEU A 289 11.25 -12.68 0.47
CA LEU A 289 9.96 -12.65 1.15
C LEU A 289 9.17 -13.95 0.93
N ARG A 290 9.33 -14.59 -0.21
CA ARG A 290 8.71 -15.88 -0.54
C ARG A 290 9.20 -17.02 0.36
N GLU A 291 10.52 -17.06 0.68
CA GLU A 291 11.16 -18.04 1.56
C GLU A 291 10.74 -17.90 3.03
#